data_3608b565e9769b2b838da366adee83d5
#
_entry.id   3608b565e9769b2b838da366adee83d5
#
_cell.length_a   1.000
_cell.length_b   1.000
_cell.length_c   1.000
_cell.angle_alpha   90.00
_cell.angle_beta   90.00
_cell.angle_gamma   90.00
#
_symmetry.space_group_name_H-M   'P 1'
#
loop_
_entity.id
_entity.type
_entity.pdbx_description
1 polymer ?
#
loop_
_entity_poly.entity_id
_entity_poly.type
_entity_poly.pdbx_seq_one_letter_code
_entity_poly.pdbx_strand_id
1 'polypeptide(L)'
;NANPLSMEMAFSSLAQMNAEHRYLVLGDMGELGKFEKQLHFKTGAKAAQFSFDGLITVGPLCHELARGAKENGMENVFSFESCEDAAECLMDIVKPGDAVLVKGSHYMHMEEIPKIIDRSYIK
;
A
#
# COMPACT_ATOMS: atom_id res chain seq x y z
N ASN A 1 -2.66 9.05 -10.97
CA ASN A 1 -2.15 7.82 -11.51
C ASN A 1 -0.94 7.33 -10.74
N ALA A 2 -0.80 6.03 -10.58
CA ALA A 2 0.26 5.46 -9.77
C ALA A 2 1.48 5.10 -10.63
N ASN A 3 2.63 5.63 -10.26
CA ASN A 3 3.93 5.29 -10.85
C ASN A 3 4.99 5.37 -9.75
N PRO A 4 6.23 4.91 -10.01
CA PRO A 4 7.24 4.89 -8.95
C PRO A 4 7.48 6.25 -8.30
N LEU A 5 7.54 7.32 -9.07
CA LEU A 5 7.76 8.66 -8.52
C LEU A 5 6.61 9.11 -7.64
N SER A 6 5.37 8.95 -8.10
CA SER A 6 4.20 9.36 -7.32
C SER A 6 4.04 8.52 -6.06
N MET A 7 4.47 7.26 -6.10
CA MET A 7 4.49 6.40 -4.92
C MET A 7 5.49 6.93 -3.88
N GLU A 8 6.70 7.27 -4.30
CA GLU A 8 7.72 7.81 -3.38
C GLU A 8 7.26 9.13 -2.76
N MET A 9 6.62 9.98 -3.54
CA MET A 9 6.07 11.24 -3.02
C MET A 9 4.99 10.98 -1.97
N ALA A 10 4.14 9.99 -2.22
CA ALA A 10 3.11 9.60 -1.28
C ALA A 10 3.70 9.03 0.02
N PHE A 11 4.77 8.23 -0.10
CA PHE A 11 5.46 7.71 1.09
C PHE A 11 6.00 8.85 1.94
N SER A 12 6.61 9.86 1.31
CA SER A 12 7.12 11.02 2.03
C SER A 12 6.00 11.77 2.75
N SER A 13 4.86 11.92 2.09
CA SER A 13 3.70 12.59 2.69
C SER A 13 3.20 11.82 3.92
N LEU A 14 3.07 10.50 3.81
CA LEU A 14 2.61 9.68 4.93
C LEU A 14 3.59 9.75 6.10
N ALA A 15 4.90 9.72 5.80
CA ALA A 15 5.94 9.76 6.82
C ALA A 15 5.89 11.05 7.64
N GLN A 16 5.40 12.14 7.06
CA GLN A 16 5.31 13.43 7.74
C GLN A 16 4.03 13.64 8.52
N MET A 17 3.06 12.74 8.37
CA MET A 17 1.80 12.86 9.09
C MET A 17 1.97 12.51 10.57
N ASN A 18 1.29 13.25 11.43
CA ASN A 18 1.27 12.96 12.85
C ASN A 18 0.27 11.84 13.11
N ALA A 19 0.77 10.66 13.44
CA ALA A 19 -0.08 9.49 13.62
C ALA A 19 0.56 8.50 14.58
N GLU A 20 -0.28 7.69 15.22
CA GLU A 20 0.21 6.62 16.12
C GLU A 20 0.91 5.52 15.32
N HIS A 21 0.27 5.09 14.23
CA HIS A 21 0.85 4.12 13.30
C HIS A 21 0.57 4.56 11.89
N ARG A 22 1.42 4.12 10.95
CA ARG A 22 1.29 4.47 9.53
C ARG A 22 1.28 3.22 8.69
N TYR A 23 0.24 3.06 7.87
CA TYR A 23 0.07 1.89 7.02
C TYR A 23 -0.03 2.30 5.57
N LEU A 24 0.57 1.48 4.70
CA LEU A 24 0.45 1.63 3.24
C LEU A 24 -0.48 0.54 2.71
N VAL A 25 -1.39 0.91 1.82
CA VAL A 25 -2.20 -0.04 1.05
C VAL A 25 -1.98 0.29 -0.41
N LEU A 26 -1.23 -0.55 -1.10
CA LEU A 26 -0.76 -0.27 -2.45
C LEU A 26 -1.27 -1.29 -3.46
N GLY A 27 -1.73 -0.78 -4.60
CA GLY A 27 -2.15 -1.60 -5.74
C GLY A 27 -1.17 -1.48 -6.89
N ASP A 28 -1.35 -2.34 -7.89
CA ASP A 28 -0.48 -2.38 -9.06
C ASP A 28 -0.36 -1.01 -9.72
N MET A 29 0.85 -0.72 -10.20
CA MET A 29 1.11 0.45 -11.04
C MET A 29 1.01 0.02 -12.50
N GLY A 30 0.18 0.72 -13.27
CA GLY A 30 -0.02 0.40 -14.67
C GLY A 30 0.95 1.12 -15.59
N GLU A 31 0.99 0.67 -16.84
CA GLU A 31 1.68 1.31 -17.95
C GLU A 31 3.20 1.51 -17.72
N LEU A 32 3.83 0.58 -17.02
CA LEU A 32 5.27 0.65 -16.77
C LEU A 32 6.11 -0.12 -17.80
N GLY A 33 5.45 -0.85 -18.71
CA GLY A 33 6.15 -1.57 -19.76
C GLY A 33 6.89 -2.82 -19.28
N LYS A 34 7.95 -3.18 -19.98
CA LYS A 34 8.65 -4.43 -19.73
C LYS A 34 9.41 -4.48 -18.40
N PHE A 35 9.64 -3.33 -17.79
CA PHE A 35 10.34 -3.26 -16.50
C PHE A 35 9.37 -3.22 -15.32
N GLU A 36 8.10 -3.53 -15.54
CA GLU A 36 7.07 -3.38 -14.50
C GLU A 36 7.38 -4.16 -13.22
N LYS A 37 7.85 -5.38 -13.33
CA LYS A 37 8.19 -6.18 -12.14
C LYS A 37 9.34 -5.59 -11.36
N GLN A 38 10.39 -5.18 -12.06
CA GLN A 38 11.57 -4.58 -11.46
C GLN A 38 11.23 -3.27 -10.77
N LEU A 39 10.37 -2.46 -11.40
CA LEU A 39 9.94 -1.18 -10.84
C LEU A 39 9.07 -1.37 -9.59
N HIS A 40 8.21 -2.39 -9.60
CA HIS A 40 7.42 -2.73 -8.40
C HIS A 40 8.34 -3.17 -7.26
N PHE A 41 9.33 -4.01 -7.54
CA PHE A 41 10.29 -4.44 -6.53
C PHE A 41 11.03 -3.25 -5.92
N LYS A 42 11.53 -2.35 -6.77
CA LYS A 42 12.26 -1.16 -6.31
C LYS A 42 11.38 -0.24 -5.48
N THR A 43 10.11 -0.11 -5.86
CA THR A 43 9.16 0.71 -5.09
C THR A 43 8.94 0.13 -3.69
N GLY A 44 8.84 -1.19 -3.59
CA GLY A 44 8.75 -1.85 -2.29
C GLY A 44 10.00 -1.64 -1.45
N ALA A 45 11.17 -1.73 -2.06
CA ALA A 45 12.44 -1.47 -1.37
C ALA A 45 12.48 -0.03 -0.84
N LYS A 46 11.96 0.92 -1.62
CA LYS A 46 11.85 2.31 -1.18
C LYS A 46 10.93 2.47 0.01
N ALA A 47 9.77 1.79 -0.03
CA ALA A 47 8.82 1.83 1.09
C ALA A 47 9.49 1.35 2.38
N ALA A 48 10.34 0.33 2.28
CA ALA A 48 11.05 -0.23 3.44
C ALA A 48 12.07 0.73 4.05
N GLN A 49 12.48 1.77 3.33
CA GLN A 49 13.39 2.79 3.88
C GLN A 49 12.69 3.73 4.85
N PHE A 50 11.37 3.76 4.81
CA PHE A 50 10.57 4.52 5.76
C PHE A 50 10.19 3.60 6.93
N SER A 51 9.86 4.19 8.07
CA SER A 51 9.49 3.40 9.25
C SER A 51 7.98 3.23 9.34
N PHE A 52 7.39 2.60 8.31
CA PHE A 52 5.96 2.32 8.31
C PHE A 52 5.67 1.05 9.11
N ASP A 53 4.49 1.02 9.72
CA ASP A 53 4.10 -0.07 10.61
C ASP A 53 3.54 -1.27 9.87
N GLY A 54 3.09 -1.08 8.62
CA GLY A 54 2.61 -2.19 7.82
C GLY A 54 2.38 -1.80 6.37
N LEU A 55 2.40 -2.81 5.52
CA LEU A 55 2.15 -2.68 4.09
C LEU A 55 1.17 -3.78 3.66
N ILE A 56 0.10 -3.36 3.01
CA ILE A 56 -0.87 -4.25 2.41
C ILE A 56 -0.80 -4.03 0.91
N THR A 57 -0.67 -5.09 0.13
CA THR A 57 -0.62 -4.97 -1.33
C THR A 57 -1.82 -5.67 -1.97
N VAL A 58 -2.24 -5.14 -3.12
CA VAL A 58 -3.35 -5.68 -3.90
C VAL A 58 -2.92 -5.82 -5.36
N GLY A 59 -3.05 -7.02 -5.90
CA GLY A 59 -2.79 -7.28 -7.30
C GLY A 59 -1.53 -8.08 -7.57
N PRO A 60 -1.46 -8.65 -8.78
CA PRO A 60 -0.37 -9.58 -9.12
C PRO A 60 1.02 -8.93 -9.21
N LEU A 61 1.13 -7.72 -9.75
CA LEU A 61 2.42 -7.04 -9.83
C LEU A 61 2.92 -6.62 -8.45
N CYS A 62 2.01 -6.35 -7.54
CA CYS A 62 2.36 -5.95 -6.18
C CYS A 62 2.96 -7.09 -5.35
N HIS A 63 2.94 -8.33 -5.82
CA HIS A 63 3.73 -9.40 -5.20
C HIS A 63 5.22 -9.06 -5.26
N GLU A 64 5.67 -8.44 -6.36
CA GLU A 64 7.06 -8.00 -6.48
C GLU A 64 7.36 -6.83 -5.55
N LEU A 65 6.39 -5.92 -5.39
CA LEU A 65 6.54 -4.79 -4.48
C LEU A 65 6.64 -5.32 -3.04
N ALA A 66 5.77 -6.24 -2.66
CA ALA A 66 5.80 -6.86 -1.34
C ALA A 66 7.14 -7.57 -1.10
N ARG A 67 7.65 -8.29 -2.11
CA ARG A 67 8.93 -8.97 -2.01
C ARG A 67 10.07 -7.97 -1.78
N GLY A 68 10.07 -6.86 -2.53
CA GLY A 68 11.08 -5.81 -2.37
C GLY A 68 11.07 -5.23 -0.96
N ALA A 69 9.88 -5.00 -0.40
CA ALA A 69 9.76 -4.48 0.96
C ALA A 69 10.28 -5.49 1.98
N LYS A 70 9.90 -6.76 1.86
CA LYS A 70 10.35 -7.82 2.79
C LYS A 70 11.86 -8.00 2.75
N GLU A 71 12.44 -8.06 1.55
CA GLU A 71 13.88 -8.27 1.40
C GLU A 71 14.69 -7.09 1.92
N ASN A 72 14.07 -5.94 2.09
CA ASN A 72 14.72 -4.75 2.62
C ASN A 72 14.31 -4.43 4.06
N GLY A 73 13.78 -5.42 4.77
CA GLY A 73 13.62 -5.34 6.22
C GLY A 73 12.23 -5.05 6.76
N MET A 74 11.24 -4.88 5.89
CA MET A 74 9.87 -4.63 6.36
C MET A 74 9.24 -5.94 6.82
N GLU A 75 8.69 -5.97 8.03
CA GLU A 75 8.18 -7.21 8.63
C GLU A 75 6.69 -7.44 8.39
N ASN A 76 5.87 -6.41 8.54
CA ASN A 76 4.42 -6.54 8.45
C ASN A 76 3.96 -6.26 7.02
N VAL A 77 4.07 -7.27 6.16
CA VAL A 77 3.71 -7.16 4.74
C VAL A 77 2.68 -8.25 4.40
N PHE A 78 1.53 -7.83 3.90
CA PHE A 78 0.42 -8.72 3.57
C PHE A 78 -0.03 -8.48 2.13
N SER A 79 -0.20 -9.55 1.35
CA SER A 79 -0.53 -9.46 -0.07
C SER A 79 -1.88 -10.12 -0.37
N PHE A 80 -2.70 -9.44 -1.16
CA PHE A 80 -4.04 -9.90 -1.53
C PHE A 80 -4.30 -9.69 -3.01
N GLU A 81 -5.29 -10.42 -3.53
CA GLU A 81 -5.70 -10.28 -4.93
C GLU A 81 -6.92 -9.36 -5.07
N SER A 82 -7.67 -9.12 -4.01
CA SER A 82 -8.86 -8.27 -4.07
C SER A 82 -8.83 -7.14 -3.08
N CYS A 83 -9.52 -6.05 -3.41
CA CYS A 83 -9.67 -4.91 -2.50
C CYS A 83 -10.45 -5.29 -1.25
N GLU A 84 -11.42 -6.19 -1.39
CA GLU A 84 -12.22 -6.64 -0.23
C GLU A 84 -11.35 -7.31 0.81
N ASP A 85 -10.48 -8.24 0.39
CA ASP A 85 -9.60 -8.94 1.32
C ASP A 85 -8.58 -7.98 1.94
N ALA A 86 -8.05 -7.06 1.15
CA ALA A 86 -7.13 -6.06 1.67
C ALA A 86 -7.79 -5.15 2.70
N ALA A 87 -9.03 -4.71 2.43
CA ALA A 87 -9.78 -3.87 3.35
C ALA A 87 -10.05 -4.61 4.66
N GLU A 88 -10.39 -5.89 4.58
CA GLU A 88 -10.65 -6.71 5.76
C GLU A 88 -9.39 -6.81 6.63
N CYS A 89 -8.24 -7.04 6.02
CA CYS A 89 -6.96 -7.06 6.73
C CYS A 89 -6.68 -5.71 7.40
N LEU A 90 -6.89 -4.63 6.67
CA LEU A 90 -6.66 -3.29 7.21
C LEU A 90 -7.57 -3.01 8.41
N MET A 91 -8.83 -3.41 8.33
CA MET A 91 -9.79 -3.23 9.43
C MET A 91 -9.36 -3.96 10.70
N ASP A 92 -8.68 -5.08 10.56
CA ASP A 92 -8.22 -5.85 11.71
C ASP A 92 -7.06 -5.18 12.44
N ILE A 93 -6.31 -4.32 11.77
CA ILE A 93 -5.09 -3.73 12.35
C ILE A 93 -5.18 -2.22 12.60
N VAL A 94 -6.00 -1.49 11.83
CA VAL A 94 -6.08 -0.04 11.96
C VAL A 94 -6.88 0.37 13.20
N LYS A 95 -6.45 1.44 13.86
CA LYS A 95 -7.10 1.98 15.07
C LYS A 95 -7.22 3.49 14.96
N PRO A 96 -8.11 4.11 15.76
CA PRO A 96 -8.16 5.57 15.80
C PRO A 96 -6.80 6.16 16.12
N GLY A 97 -6.43 7.20 15.40
CA GLY A 97 -5.12 7.84 15.52
C GLY A 97 -4.10 7.36 14.49
N ASP A 98 -4.40 6.29 13.76
CA ASP A 98 -3.53 5.78 12.70
C ASP A 98 -3.77 6.50 11.39
N ALA A 99 -2.74 6.57 10.55
CA ALA A 99 -2.83 7.11 9.20
C ALA A 99 -2.67 5.98 8.20
N VAL A 100 -3.47 6.02 7.15
CA VAL A 100 -3.44 5.02 6.09
C VAL A 100 -3.38 5.73 4.74
N LEU A 101 -2.41 5.34 3.93
CA LEU A 101 -2.30 5.82 2.55
C LEU A 101 -2.72 4.70 1.60
N VAL A 102 -3.74 4.96 0.79
CA VAL A 102 -4.23 3.99 -0.20
C VAL A 102 -3.93 4.53 -1.59
N LYS A 103 -3.15 3.77 -2.39
CA LYS A 103 -2.74 4.23 -3.72
C LYS A 103 -2.52 3.05 -4.67
N GLY A 104 -2.95 3.23 -5.90
CA GLY A 104 -2.75 2.26 -6.97
C GLY A 104 -3.22 2.87 -8.28
N SER A 105 -2.97 2.18 -9.39
CA SER A 105 -3.46 2.65 -10.67
C SER A 105 -4.99 2.66 -10.71
N HIS A 106 -5.54 3.55 -11.51
CA HIS A 106 -6.99 3.76 -11.57
C HIS A 106 -7.77 2.46 -11.79
N TYR A 107 -7.26 1.58 -12.66
CA TYR A 107 -7.94 0.32 -12.96
C TYR A 107 -8.00 -0.65 -11.76
N MET A 108 -7.25 -0.38 -10.71
CA MET A 108 -7.26 -1.23 -9.50
C MET A 108 -8.43 -0.91 -8.57
N HIS A 109 -9.12 0.21 -8.79
CA HIS A 109 -10.27 0.63 -7.96
C HIS A 109 -9.93 0.69 -6.48
N MET A 110 -8.74 1.18 -6.16
CA MET A 110 -8.27 1.25 -4.77
C MET A 110 -9.15 2.15 -3.90
N GLU A 111 -9.91 3.07 -4.49
CA GLU A 111 -10.83 3.95 -3.78
C GLU A 111 -11.98 3.18 -3.12
N GLU A 112 -12.18 1.92 -3.50
CA GLU A 112 -13.19 1.07 -2.85
C GLU A 112 -12.80 0.73 -1.40
N ILE A 113 -11.49 0.69 -1.10
CA ILE A 113 -11.02 0.30 0.23
C ILE A 113 -11.46 1.27 1.32
N PRO A 114 -11.25 2.60 1.18
CA PRO A 114 -11.76 3.54 2.18
C PRO A 114 -13.27 3.45 2.36
N LYS A 115 -14.02 3.23 1.29
CA LYS A 115 -15.48 3.12 1.35
C LYS A 115 -15.93 1.92 2.18
N ILE A 116 -15.26 0.79 2.04
CA ILE A 116 -15.57 -0.43 2.79
C ILE A 116 -15.32 -0.19 4.28
N ILE A 117 -14.18 0.43 4.61
CA ILE A 117 -13.80 0.72 5.97
C ILE A 117 -14.80 1.68 6.61
N ASP A 118 -15.15 2.76 5.92
CA ASP A 118 -16.11 3.75 6.42
C ASP A 118 -17.44 3.11 6.80
N ARG A 119 -17.94 2.20 5.95
CA ARG A 119 -19.18 1.49 6.24
C ARG A 119 -19.12 0.69 7.53
N SER A 120 -17.95 0.13 7.82
CA SER A 120 -17.75 -0.69 9.02
C SER A 120 -17.69 0.15 10.28
N TYR A 121 -17.20 1.38 10.19
CA TYR A 121 -17.08 2.29 11.33
C TYR A 121 -18.32 3.14 11.56
N ILE A 122 -19.19 3.26 10.57
CA ILE A 122 -20.44 4.04 10.68
C ILE A 122 -21.56 3.12 11.18
N LYS A 123 -21.49 2.71 12.40
CA LYS A 123 -22.56 1.87 12.96
C LYS A 123 -23.36 2.63 14.00
#